data_0f3af89f59cbb446c750e78c3ec95685
#
_entry.id   0f3af89f59cbb446c750e78c3ec95685
#
_cell.length_a   1.000
_cell.length_b   1.000
_cell.length_c   1.000
_cell.angle_alpha   90.00
_cell.angle_beta   90.00
_cell.angle_gamma   90.00
#
_symmetry.space_group_name_H-M   'P 1'
#
loop_
_entity.id
_entity.type
_entity.pdbx_description
1 polymer ?
#
loop_
_entity_poly.entity_id
_entity_poly.type
_entity_poly.pdbx_seq_one_letter_code
_entity_poly.pdbx_strand_id
1 'polypeptide(L)'
;MLSCDRWFSRFKMASAVLCVALGAAPAALAEEEPVVQDVLEILKERGIVDEGQYVELSAKNSAYQEEHDSLLGRIEWSGDMRIRYENFWYDNDARGVNRDNRNRMRYRLRVQGKAEINEYIDAVFRFASGEALNFDEGANRSTNRTVGRGNDFSLDPLFIDRAYLEFKAPGDWVEGLKLKATAGKVYNPFRWKIGKDYMIWDGDINPEGIAGMLTYDINENLNLFVNTGYFILDENSQNADPHVFGIQGGLHADLSEDWGMGGRASYYAWRSLNNGFFNRGERFGNVEDGLTDGAPTVRADNTGVLEVAGYVRFSGVEDWPILLYGHWAKNLDAVSSELHPAADEEDTGWGIGVEVGDKKKYVKLGVGYYRLEANYSPAQFPDADLFDGFTNRKGWTVYGSRQILPNTEFAVTLFFSDELRASTPDFERSVANADRIRLQTDIKVKF
;
A
#
# COMPACT_ATOMS: atom_id res chain seq x y z
N MET A 1 22.69 -18.60 -36.92
CA MET A 1 21.28 -18.53 -37.28
C MET A 1 20.49 -18.93 -36.03
N LEU A 2 20.19 -17.96 -35.18
CA LEU A 2 19.41 -18.14 -33.93
C LEU A 2 17.95 -17.85 -34.27
N SER A 3 17.09 -18.81 -34.01
CA SER A 3 15.69 -18.82 -34.44
C SER A 3 14.88 -17.77 -33.66
N CYS A 4 14.20 -16.93 -34.42
CA CYS A 4 13.33 -15.84 -34.00
C CYS A 4 11.98 -16.31 -33.41
N ASP A 5 11.78 -17.63 -33.25
CA ASP A 5 10.45 -18.21 -32.95
C ASP A 5 10.07 -18.26 -31.47
N ARG A 6 11.01 -18.01 -30.53
CA ARG A 6 10.72 -18.01 -29.08
C ARG A 6 10.17 -16.67 -28.55
N TRP A 7 10.29 -15.61 -29.31
CA TRP A 7 9.79 -14.28 -28.93
C TRP A 7 8.28 -14.12 -29.13
N PHE A 8 7.72 -14.82 -30.10
CA PHE A 8 6.29 -14.69 -30.47
C PHE A 8 5.31 -15.45 -29.54
N SER A 9 5.75 -16.47 -28.80
CA SER A 9 4.84 -17.24 -27.93
C SER A 9 4.57 -16.56 -26.58
N ARG A 10 5.50 -15.72 -26.08
CA ARG A 10 5.32 -14.98 -24.82
C ARG A 10 4.47 -13.71 -24.99
N PHE A 11 4.39 -13.16 -26.19
CA PHE A 11 3.55 -11.99 -26.52
C PHE A 11 2.05 -12.35 -26.66
N LYS A 12 1.70 -13.61 -26.86
CA LYS A 12 0.30 -14.02 -27.07
C LYS A 12 -0.57 -14.01 -25.81
N MET A 13 0.00 -14.14 -24.61
CA MET A 13 -0.77 -14.05 -23.36
C MET A 13 -1.00 -12.61 -22.91
N ALA A 14 -0.04 -11.72 -23.12
CA ALA A 14 -0.23 -10.30 -22.82
C ALA A 14 -1.22 -9.62 -23.78
N SER A 15 -1.25 -10.07 -25.04
CA SER A 15 -2.16 -9.52 -26.06
C SER A 15 -3.63 -9.92 -25.86
N ALA A 16 -3.90 -11.05 -25.21
CA ALA A 16 -5.29 -11.53 -25.04
C ALA A 16 -6.07 -10.73 -23.99
N VAL A 17 -5.40 -10.19 -22.97
CA VAL A 17 -6.05 -9.36 -21.94
C VAL A 17 -6.22 -7.92 -22.44
N LEU A 18 -5.32 -7.44 -23.31
CA LEU A 18 -5.41 -6.09 -23.90
C LEU A 18 -6.48 -6.00 -24.98
N CYS A 19 -6.74 -7.08 -25.72
CA CYS A 19 -7.76 -7.07 -26.79
C CYS A 19 -9.20 -7.05 -26.30
N VAL A 20 -9.50 -7.46 -25.07
CA VAL A 20 -10.86 -7.37 -24.51
C VAL A 20 -11.21 -5.94 -24.08
N ALA A 21 -10.20 -5.13 -23.69
CA ALA A 21 -10.39 -3.73 -23.33
C ALA A 21 -10.44 -2.77 -24.54
N LEU A 22 -9.87 -3.16 -25.70
CA LEU A 22 -9.79 -2.31 -26.89
C LEU A 22 -10.91 -2.56 -27.92
N GLY A 23 -11.78 -3.56 -27.68
CA GLY A 23 -12.84 -3.96 -28.62
C GLY A 23 -14.12 -3.12 -28.61
N ALA A 24 -14.22 -2.08 -27.79
CA ALA A 24 -15.39 -1.22 -27.69
C ALA A 24 -15.03 0.26 -27.57
N ALA A 25 -14.22 0.78 -28.50
CA ALA A 25 -14.10 2.23 -28.65
C ALA A 25 -15.10 2.68 -29.72
N PRO A 26 -16.17 3.42 -29.37
CA PRO A 26 -16.91 4.16 -30.36
C PRO A 26 -16.03 5.31 -30.83
N ALA A 27 -15.78 5.36 -32.12
CA ALA A 27 -15.20 6.51 -32.79
C ALA A 27 -16.21 7.68 -32.74
N ALA A 28 -15.98 8.61 -31.86
CA ALA A 28 -16.40 10.00 -31.98
C ALA A 28 -15.73 10.81 -30.87
N LEU A 29 -14.58 11.38 -31.16
CA LEU A 29 -14.14 12.58 -30.45
C LEU A 29 -15.03 13.72 -30.99
N ALA A 30 -16.17 13.95 -30.35
CA ALA A 30 -16.83 15.24 -30.44
C ALA A 30 -16.01 16.17 -29.52
N GLU A 31 -15.40 17.19 -30.06
CA GLU A 31 -14.97 18.35 -29.29
C GLU A 31 -16.23 18.92 -28.64
N GLU A 32 -16.41 18.68 -27.34
CA GLU A 32 -17.41 19.39 -26.56
C GLU A 32 -16.96 20.85 -26.48
N GLU A 33 -17.73 21.74 -27.11
CA GLU A 33 -17.55 23.17 -26.91
C GLU A 33 -17.70 23.51 -25.45
N PRO A 34 -16.89 24.42 -24.88
CA PRO A 34 -16.85 24.66 -23.44
C PRO A 34 -18.19 25.24 -22.97
N VAL A 35 -18.93 24.44 -22.22
CA VAL A 35 -20.25 24.76 -21.60
C VAL A 35 -20.24 26.14 -20.91
N VAL A 36 -19.10 26.59 -20.40
CA VAL A 36 -18.94 27.90 -19.74
C VAL A 36 -19.10 29.07 -20.72
N GLN A 37 -18.64 28.92 -21.95
CA GLN A 37 -18.79 29.97 -22.98
C GLN A 37 -20.26 30.14 -23.35
N ASP A 38 -20.99 29.06 -23.56
CA ASP A 38 -22.42 29.05 -23.83
C ASP A 38 -23.24 29.68 -22.69
N VAL A 39 -22.85 29.38 -21.44
CA VAL A 39 -23.48 29.98 -20.27
C VAL A 39 -23.22 31.49 -20.23
N LEU A 40 -22.01 31.94 -20.52
CA LEU A 40 -21.67 33.38 -20.59
C LEU A 40 -22.47 34.11 -21.70
N GLU A 41 -22.67 33.48 -22.85
CA GLU A 41 -23.51 34.04 -23.92
C GLU A 41 -24.96 34.16 -23.49
N ILE A 42 -25.56 33.12 -22.89
CA ILE A 42 -26.92 33.14 -22.38
C ILE A 42 -27.09 34.24 -21.30
N LEU A 43 -26.11 34.41 -20.39
CA LEU A 43 -26.14 35.45 -19.39
C LEU A 43 -26.09 36.85 -19.96
N LYS A 44 -25.31 37.07 -21.03
CA LYS A 44 -25.26 38.32 -21.82
C LYS A 44 -26.57 38.59 -22.48
N GLU A 45 -27.13 37.62 -23.23
CA GLU A 45 -28.42 37.73 -23.90
C GLU A 45 -29.57 38.06 -22.94
N ARG A 46 -29.52 37.56 -21.73
CA ARG A 46 -30.52 37.88 -20.69
C ARG A 46 -30.25 39.20 -19.94
N GLY A 47 -29.20 39.93 -20.33
CA GLY A 47 -28.85 41.20 -19.71
C GLY A 47 -28.38 41.10 -18.25
N ILE A 48 -28.00 39.92 -17.79
CA ILE A 48 -27.48 39.66 -16.45
C ILE A 48 -26.02 40.11 -16.34
N VAL A 49 -25.28 40.02 -17.45
CA VAL A 49 -23.88 40.42 -17.57
C VAL A 49 -23.80 41.50 -18.67
N ASP A 50 -23.17 42.64 -18.41
CA ASP A 50 -22.96 43.66 -19.41
C ASP A 50 -21.80 43.30 -20.38
N GLU A 51 -21.64 44.04 -21.46
CA GLU A 51 -20.64 43.79 -22.47
C GLU A 51 -19.21 43.78 -21.94
N GLY A 52 -18.89 44.68 -20.98
CA GLY A 52 -17.58 44.77 -20.39
C GLY A 52 -17.27 43.55 -19.47
N GLN A 53 -18.26 43.15 -18.68
CA GLN A 53 -18.19 41.97 -17.87
C GLN A 53 -18.09 40.68 -18.68
N TYR A 54 -18.84 40.60 -19.81
CA TYR A 54 -18.75 39.45 -20.73
C TYR A 54 -17.35 39.33 -21.33
N VAL A 55 -16.75 40.41 -21.81
CA VAL A 55 -15.40 40.38 -22.36
C VAL A 55 -14.37 40.00 -21.32
N GLU A 56 -14.48 40.52 -20.09
CA GLU A 56 -13.57 40.17 -18.99
C GLU A 56 -13.68 38.68 -18.59
N LEU A 57 -14.91 38.17 -18.44
CA LEU A 57 -15.17 36.77 -18.07
C LEU A 57 -14.77 35.80 -19.18
N SER A 58 -15.04 36.18 -20.43
CA SER A 58 -14.63 35.40 -21.63
C SER A 58 -13.10 35.31 -21.75
N ALA A 59 -12.39 36.42 -21.52
CA ALA A 59 -10.93 36.43 -21.53
C ALA A 59 -10.36 35.58 -20.35
N LYS A 60 -10.95 35.65 -19.17
CA LYS A 60 -10.58 34.80 -18.03
C LYS A 60 -10.84 33.32 -18.32
N ASN A 61 -11.97 32.99 -18.95
CA ASN A 61 -12.28 31.63 -19.35
C ASN A 61 -11.27 31.12 -20.41
N SER A 62 -10.94 31.91 -21.43
CA SER A 62 -9.95 31.53 -22.43
C SER A 62 -8.56 31.30 -21.82
N ALA A 63 -8.11 32.21 -20.94
CA ALA A 63 -6.85 32.02 -20.21
C ALA A 63 -6.85 30.76 -19.33
N TYR A 64 -7.98 30.47 -18.65
CA TYR A 64 -8.15 29.24 -17.88
C TYR A 64 -8.11 27.99 -18.77
N GLN A 65 -8.76 28.04 -19.93
CA GLN A 65 -8.74 26.95 -20.92
C GLN A 65 -7.32 26.72 -21.46
N GLU A 66 -6.59 27.77 -21.85
CA GLU A 66 -5.20 27.66 -22.30
C GLU A 66 -4.28 27.05 -21.23
N GLU A 67 -4.47 27.42 -19.96
CA GLU A 67 -3.71 26.86 -18.84
C GLU A 67 -4.04 25.38 -18.63
N HIS A 68 -5.33 25.01 -18.71
CA HIS A 68 -5.78 23.62 -18.56
C HIS A 68 -5.52 22.73 -19.79
N ASP A 69 -5.49 23.30 -20.97
CA ASP A 69 -5.12 22.57 -22.21
C ASP A 69 -3.62 22.29 -22.32
N SER A 70 -2.80 22.97 -21.52
CA SER A 70 -1.39 22.62 -21.40
C SER A 70 -1.24 21.23 -20.78
N LEU A 71 -0.25 20.45 -21.24
CA LEU A 71 0.06 19.12 -20.63
C LEU A 71 0.25 19.20 -19.13
N LEU A 72 0.79 20.30 -18.62
CA LEU A 72 1.01 20.51 -17.18
C LEU A 72 -0.30 20.85 -16.44
N GLY A 73 -1.24 21.55 -17.09
CA GLY A 73 -2.55 21.89 -16.53
C GLY A 73 -3.47 20.67 -16.37
N ARG A 74 -3.26 19.62 -17.19
CA ARG A 74 -3.99 18.35 -17.10
C ARG A 74 -3.46 17.43 -15.99
N ILE A 75 -2.37 17.79 -15.31
CA ILE A 75 -1.79 16.97 -14.25
C ILE A 75 -2.26 17.46 -12.89
N GLU A 76 -3.05 16.64 -12.20
CA GLU A 76 -3.35 16.82 -10.79
C GLU A 76 -2.12 16.46 -9.97
N TRP A 77 -1.53 17.44 -9.30
CA TRP A 77 -0.37 17.27 -8.44
C TRP A 77 -0.79 17.04 -6.99
N SER A 78 -0.13 16.12 -6.32
CA SER A 78 -0.32 15.86 -4.90
C SER A 78 0.97 15.33 -4.29
N GLY A 79 1.09 15.45 -2.97
CA GLY A 79 2.28 14.93 -2.32
C GLY A 79 2.18 14.92 -0.80
N ASP A 80 3.23 14.37 -0.19
CA ASP A 80 3.45 14.48 1.24
C ASP A 80 4.94 14.59 1.58
N MET A 81 5.22 15.36 2.61
CA MET A 81 6.52 15.39 3.28
C MET A 81 6.34 14.97 4.73
N ARG A 82 7.25 14.10 5.23
CA ARG A 82 7.27 13.65 6.61
C ARG A 82 8.67 13.76 7.18
N ILE A 83 8.77 14.33 8.37
CA ILE A 83 9.97 14.23 9.22
C ILE A 83 9.60 13.26 10.35
N ARG A 84 10.46 12.28 10.59
CA ARG A 84 10.27 11.27 11.61
C ARG A 84 11.50 11.18 12.50
N TYR A 85 11.29 11.18 13.80
CA TYR A 85 12.29 10.82 14.78
C TYR A 85 11.94 9.48 15.40
N GLU A 86 12.90 8.58 15.54
CA GLU A 86 12.73 7.22 16.05
C GLU A 86 13.76 6.93 17.14
N ASN A 87 13.26 6.32 18.23
CA ASN A 87 14.07 5.73 19.29
C ASN A 87 13.79 4.24 19.38
N PHE A 88 14.85 3.45 19.58
CA PHE A 88 14.79 2.02 19.82
C PHE A 88 15.48 1.72 21.14
N TRP A 89 14.77 1.05 22.02
CA TRP A 89 15.30 0.49 23.25
C TRP A 89 15.23 -1.03 23.13
N TYR A 90 16.37 -1.70 23.31
CA TYR A 90 16.50 -3.14 23.18
C TYR A 90 16.70 -3.76 24.55
N ASP A 91 16.00 -4.87 24.83
CA ASP A 91 16.28 -5.72 25.99
C ASP A 91 17.29 -6.78 25.57
N ASN A 92 18.50 -6.63 26.07
CA ASN A 92 19.64 -7.46 25.69
C ASN A 92 19.86 -8.66 26.64
N ASP A 93 19.15 -8.72 27.78
CA ASP A 93 19.46 -9.66 28.88
C ASP A 93 19.14 -11.12 28.53
N ALA A 94 18.24 -11.36 27.60
CA ALA A 94 17.75 -12.72 27.36
C ALA A 94 18.68 -13.61 26.52
N ARG A 95 19.66 -13.07 25.74
CA ARG A 95 20.36 -13.87 24.70
C ARG A 95 21.82 -13.51 24.37
N GLY A 96 22.48 -12.70 25.16
CA GLY A 96 23.88 -12.34 24.93
C GLY A 96 24.10 -11.49 23.66
N VAL A 97 23.07 -10.89 23.11
CA VAL A 97 23.12 -9.90 22.04
C VAL A 97 23.25 -8.53 22.70
N ASN A 98 24.44 -8.00 22.80
CA ASN A 98 24.65 -6.64 23.30
C ASN A 98 24.40 -5.65 22.15
N ARG A 99 23.23 -5.03 22.13
CA ARG A 99 22.89 -3.97 21.17
C ARG A 99 22.59 -2.68 21.90
N ASP A 100 23.31 -1.64 21.51
CA ASP A 100 23.06 -0.30 22.04
C ASP A 100 21.72 0.25 21.56
N ASN A 101 21.07 1.06 22.39
CA ASN A 101 19.90 1.81 22.03
C ASN A 101 20.20 2.69 20.80
N ARG A 102 19.25 2.78 19.89
CA ARG A 102 19.43 3.48 18.62
C ARG A 102 18.47 4.64 18.49
N ASN A 103 18.99 5.77 18.05
CA ASN A 103 18.21 6.93 17.65
C ASN A 103 18.46 7.22 16.18
N ARG A 104 17.43 7.62 15.45
CA ARG A 104 17.59 8.10 14.08
C ARG A 104 16.55 9.13 13.71
N MET A 105 16.90 10.02 12.81
CA MET A 105 16.00 10.90 12.12
C MET A 105 15.80 10.42 10.69
N ARG A 106 14.58 10.50 10.17
CA ARG A 106 14.24 10.13 8.80
C ARG A 106 13.39 11.20 8.17
N TYR A 107 13.50 11.38 6.87
CA TYR A 107 12.54 12.14 6.10
C TYR A 107 11.92 11.30 5.00
N ARG A 108 10.79 11.73 4.50
CA ARG A 108 10.12 11.20 3.33
C ARG A 108 9.55 12.34 2.52
N LEU A 109 9.82 12.33 1.23
CA LEU A 109 9.18 13.19 0.24
C LEU A 109 8.52 12.29 -0.80
N ARG A 110 7.25 12.53 -1.11
CA ARG A 110 6.55 11.88 -2.21
C ARG A 110 5.81 12.93 -3.02
N VAL A 111 5.98 12.90 -4.33
CA VAL A 111 5.30 13.78 -5.27
C VAL A 111 4.65 12.92 -6.34
N GLN A 112 3.35 13.07 -6.53
CA GLN A 112 2.55 12.31 -7.48
C GLN A 112 1.91 13.26 -8.49
N GLY A 113 1.97 12.88 -9.77
CA GLY A 113 1.18 13.45 -10.84
C GLY A 113 0.16 12.42 -11.33
N LYS A 114 -1.06 12.89 -11.56
CA LYS A 114 -2.12 12.13 -12.22
C LYS A 114 -2.56 12.94 -13.43
N ALA A 115 -2.26 12.44 -14.63
CA ALA A 115 -2.66 13.05 -15.90
C ALA A 115 -3.92 12.35 -16.41
N GLU A 116 -4.99 13.09 -16.59
CA GLU A 116 -6.17 12.62 -17.29
C GLU A 116 -5.89 12.65 -18.81
N ILE A 117 -5.79 11.47 -19.41
CA ILE A 117 -5.55 11.32 -20.83
C ILE A 117 -6.86 11.47 -21.61
N ASN A 118 -7.89 10.82 -21.11
CA ASN A 118 -9.28 10.92 -21.55
C ASN A 118 -10.22 10.40 -20.45
N GLU A 119 -11.53 10.41 -20.69
CA GLU A 119 -12.54 9.96 -19.73
C GLU A 119 -12.33 8.53 -19.19
N TYR A 120 -11.61 7.68 -19.93
CA TYR A 120 -11.40 6.27 -19.60
C TYR A 120 -10.01 5.96 -19.08
N ILE A 121 -9.02 6.83 -19.29
CA ILE A 121 -7.61 6.52 -19.04
C ILE A 121 -6.94 7.67 -18.27
N ASP A 122 -6.38 7.33 -17.11
CA ASP A 122 -5.45 8.19 -16.39
C ASP A 122 -4.04 7.59 -16.44
N ALA A 123 -3.02 8.43 -16.58
CA ALA A 123 -1.64 8.07 -16.35
C ALA A 123 -1.18 8.59 -14.98
N VAL A 124 -0.67 7.70 -14.14
CA VAL A 124 -0.26 8.05 -12.77
C VAL A 124 1.21 7.74 -12.59
N PHE A 125 1.95 8.70 -12.07
CA PHE A 125 3.34 8.51 -11.66
C PHE A 125 3.57 9.11 -10.27
N ARG A 126 4.50 8.52 -9.51
CA ARG A 126 4.93 9.05 -8.21
C ARG A 126 6.43 8.88 -8.04
N PHE A 127 7.07 9.95 -7.64
CA PHE A 127 8.44 9.93 -7.16
C PHE A 127 8.45 9.92 -5.64
N ALA A 128 9.41 9.19 -5.07
CA ALA A 128 9.60 9.12 -3.62
C ALA A 128 11.08 9.15 -3.25
N SER A 129 11.39 9.75 -2.10
CA SER A 129 12.67 9.52 -1.43
C SER A 129 12.78 8.05 -1.00
N GLY A 130 13.98 7.59 -0.71
CA GLY A 130 14.25 6.24 -0.22
C GLY A 130 15.73 6.05 0.08
N GLU A 131 16.10 4.89 0.58
CA GLU A 131 17.52 4.52 0.73
C GLU A 131 17.95 3.71 -0.49
N ALA A 132 18.99 4.17 -1.20
CA ALA A 132 19.70 3.31 -2.14
C ALA A 132 20.44 2.27 -1.31
N LEU A 133 20.02 1.03 -1.37
CA LEU A 133 20.84 -0.11 -0.97
C LEU A 133 21.65 -0.52 -2.21
N ASN A 134 22.80 -1.15 -2.00
CA ASN A 134 23.52 -1.80 -3.07
C ASN A 134 22.52 -2.72 -3.79
N PHE A 135 22.52 -2.69 -5.13
CA PHE A 135 21.58 -3.45 -5.97
C PHE A 135 21.53 -4.96 -5.66
N ASP A 136 22.53 -5.48 -4.95
CA ASP A 136 22.69 -6.88 -4.61
C ASP A 136 22.05 -7.28 -3.25
N GLU A 137 21.60 -6.31 -2.42
CA GLU A 137 21.12 -6.59 -1.05
C GLU A 137 19.58 -6.52 -0.89
N GLY A 138 18.83 -6.65 -1.96
CA GLY A 138 17.39 -6.57 -1.92
C GLY A 138 16.84 -5.13 -1.90
N ALA A 139 15.70 -4.93 -2.52
CA ALA A 139 15.08 -3.62 -2.65
C ALA A 139 14.64 -3.09 -1.29
N ASN A 140 15.16 -1.95 -0.87
CA ASN A 140 14.56 -1.21 0.21
C ASN A 140 13.19 -0.69 -0.24
N ARG A 141 12.12 -1.21 0.35
CA ARG A 141 10.75 -0.83 0.02
C ARG A 141 10.31 0.44 0.72
N SER A 142 11.07 0.90 1.72
CA SER A 142 10.72 2.07 2.49
C SER A 142 10.99 3.36 1.71
N THR A 143 9.98 4.21 1.60
CA THR A 143 10.13 5.56 1.05
C THR A 143 10.79 6.54 2.02
N ASN A 144 11.23 6.08 3.21
CA ASN A 144 11.95 6.88 4.17
C ASN A 144 13.46 6.88 3.90
N ARG A 145 14.08 8.06 3.98
CA ARG A 145 15.53 8.24 3.96
C ARG A 145 16.03 8.51 5.38
N THR A 146 17.04 7.78 5.84
CA THR A 146 17.69 8.03 7.13
C THR A 146 18.71 9.15 6.98
N VAL A 147 18.59 10.21 7.79
CA VAL A 147 19.49 11.37 7.76
C VAL A 147 20.92 10.93 8.11
N GLY A 148 21.88 11.34 7.30
CA GLY A 148 23.29 11.10 7.52
C GLY A 148 23.78 9.66 7.25
N ARG A 149 22.92 8.78 6.74
CA ARG A 149 23.35 7.40 6.45
C ARG A 149 24.16 7.33 5.15
N GLY A 150 25.48 7.24 5.31
CA GLY A 150 26.41 6.93 4.23
C GLY A 150 26.45 7.95 3.09
N ASN A 151 26.11 9.22 3.33
CA ASN A 151 26.04 10.19 2.26
C ASN A 151 26.94 11.43 2.42
N ASP A 152 27.52 11.69 3.60
CA ASP A 152 28.43 12.82 3.86
C ASP A 152 27.98 14.15 3.23
N PHE A 153 26.65 14.46 3.35
CA PHE A 153 25.95 15.60 2.72
C PHE A 153 25.86 15.54 1.18
N SER A 154 26.10 14.37 0.55
CA SER A 154 25.86 14.19 -0.87
C SER A 154 24.36 14.16 -1.20
N LEU A 155 24.02 14.29 -2.49
CA LEU A 155 22.64 14.30 -2.96
C LEU A 155 21.97 12.95 -2.73
N ASP A 156 20.72 12.96 -2.25
CA ASP A 156 19.91 11.77 -2.11
C ASP A 156 19.09 11.50 -3.38
N PRO A 157 18.91 10.24 -3.80
CA PRO A 157 18.16 9.89 -4.98
C PRO A 157 16.63 10.00 -4.78
N LEU A 158 15.94 10.24 -5.87
CA LEU A 158 14.49 10.05 -6.01
C LEU A 158 14.24 8.79 -6.83
N PHE A 159 13.27 7.99 -6.39
CA PHE A 159 12.90 6.73 -7.04
C PHE A 159 11.53 6.83 -7.68
N ILE A 160 11.30 6.08 -8.76
CA ILE A 160 9.97 5.85 -9.29
C ILE A 160 9.26 4.88 -8.34
N ASP A 161 8.30 5.41 -7.61
CA ASP A 161 7.53 4.69 -6.61
C ASP A 161 6.22 4.13 -7.18
N ARG A 162 5.66 4.82 -8.19
CA ARG A 162 4.52 4.38 -9.02
C ARG A 162 4.70 4.84 -10.45
N ALA A 163 4.28 4.01 -11.41
CA ALA A 163 4.17 4.35 -12.82
C ALA A 163 3.17 3.38 -13.47
N TYR A 164 1.93 3.82 -13.70
CA TYR A 164 0.88 2.95 -14.21
C TYR A 164 -0.19 3.71 -14.99
N LEU A 165 -0.92 2.96 -15.81
CA LEU A 165 -2.18 3.41 -16.41
C LEU A 165 -3.35 2.89 -15.57
N GLU A 166 -4.33 3.75 -15.32
CA GLU A 166 -5.62 3.42 -14.73
C GLU A 166 -6.69 3.51 -15.81
N PHE A 167 -7.39 2.42 -16.05
CA PHE A 167 -8.54 2.32 -16.96
C PHE A 167 -9.82 2.35 -16.14
N LYS A 168 -10.75 3.19 -16.55
CA LYS A 168 -12.07 3.35 -15.93
C LYS A 168 -13.13 2.88 -16.93
N ALA A 169 -14.06 2.01 -16.49
CA ALA A 169 -15.21 1.70 -17.32
C ALA A 169 -16.18 2.90 -17.38
N PRO A 170 -16.93 3.08 -18.45
CA PRO A 170 -18.00 4.07 -18.51
C PRO A 170 -18.97 3.92 -17.33
N GLY A 171 -19.33 5.04 -16.70
CA GLY A 171 -20.16 5.05 -15.48
C GLY A 171 -21.62 4.67 -15.69
N ASP A 172 -22.06 4.53 -16.92
CA ASP A 172 -23.44 4.26 -17.33
C ASP A 172 -23.74 2.80 -17.69
N TRP A 173 -22.73 1.90 -17.62
CA TRP A 173 -22.94 0.48 -17.93
C TRP A 173 -23.96 -0.20 -16.99
N VAL A 174 -23.79 0.02 -15.69
CA VAL A 174 -24.71 -0.47 -14.66
C VAL A 174 -24.73 0.56 -13.55
N GLU A 175 -25.93 1.00 -13.16
CA GLU A 175 -26.09 1.94 -12.06
C GLU A 175 -25.44 1.43 -10.77
N GLY A 176 -24.65 2.27 -10.11
CA GLY A 176 -23.91 1.91 -8.88
C GLY A 176 -22.64 1.10 -9.10
N LEU A 177 -22.36 0.61 -10.32
CA LEU A 177 -21.17 -0.18 -10.61
C LEU A 177 -20.00 0.71 -11.07
N LYS A 178 -18.86 0.58 -10.39
CA LYS A 178 -17.60 1.23 -10.77
C LYS A 178 -16.55 0.15 -11.00
N LEU A 179 -15.96 0.12 -12.18
CA LEU A 179 -14.92 -0.83 -12.54
C LEU A 179 -13.67 -0.06 -12.96
N LYS A 180 -12.53 -0.46 -12.38
CA LYS A 180 -11.20 0.04 -12.70
C LYS A 180 -10.25 -1.10 -12.94
N ALA A 181 -9.30 -0.89 -13.86
CA ALA A 181 -8.15 -1.76 -14.05
C ALA A 181 -6.88 -0.93 -14.07
N THR A 182 -5.78 -1.46 -13.54
CA THR A 182 -4.49 -0.79 -13.53
C THR A 182 -3.39 -1.71 -14.05
N ALA A 183 -2.40 -1.13 -14.72
CA ALA A 183 -1.26 -1.87 -15.25
C ALA A 183 0.03 -1.06 -15.12
N GLY A 184 1.09 -1.67 -14.59
CA GLY A 184 2.40 -1.06 -14.33
C GLY A 184 2.85 -1.26 -12.89
N LYS A 185 3.55 -0.28 -12.32
CA LYS A 185 3.90 -0.21 -10.88
C LYS A 185 2.76 0.49 -10.15
N VAL A 186 1.81 -0.30 -9.63
CA VAL A 186 0.48 0.19 -9.23
C VAL A 186 0.39 0.48 -7.74
N TYR A 187 -0.60 1.27 -7.35
CA TYR A 187 -1.05 1.30 -5.97
C TYR A 187 -1.58 -0.08 -5.57
N ASN A 188 -1.19 -0.56 -4.38
CA ASN A 188 -1.63 -1.88 -3.91
C ASN A 188 -3.16 -1.86 -3.64
N PRO A 189 -3.98 -2.62 -4.43
CA PRO A 189 -5.42 -2.60 -4.34
C PRO A 189 -5.96 -3.28 -3.07
N PHE A 190 -5.14 -4.10 -2.41
CA PHE A 190 -5.55 -4.92 -1.26
C PHE A 190 -5.45 -4.17 0.07
N ARG A 191 -4.83 -2.99 0.08
CA ARG A 191 -4.67 -2.23 1.32
C ARG A 191 -5.98 -1.60 1.77
N TRP A 192 -6.33 -1.89 3.00
CA TRP A 192 -7.44 -1.24 3.68
C TRP A 192 -6.95 -0.04 4.51
N LYS A 193 -7.67 1.08 4.47
CA LYS A 193 -7.27 2.30 5.21
C LYS A 193 -8.04 2.45 6.53
N ILE A 194 -8.53 1.36 7.09
CA ILE A 194 -9.34 1.34 8.30
C ILE A 194 -8.54 0.71 9.43
N GLY A 195 -8.43 1.41 10.54
CA GLY A 195 -7.57 1.00 11.64
C GLY A 195 -6.09 0.98 11.25
N LYS A 196 -5.35 0.07 11.84
CA LYS A 196 -3.93 -0.20 11.54
C LYS A 196 -3.81 -1.53 10.81
N ASP A 197 -3.86 -1.46 9.49
CA ASP A 197 -3.72 -2.60 8.57
C ASP A 197 -2.23 -2.88 8.31
N TYR A 198 -1.61 -3.61 9.24
CA TYR A 198 -0.16 -3.86 9.26
C TYR A 198 0.23 -5.29 8.85
N MET A 199 -0.72 -6.23 8.83
CA MET A 199 -0.36 -7.64 8.90
C MET A 199 0.16 -8.22 7.59
N ILE A 200 -0.44 -7.93 6.44
CA ILE A 200 -0.11 -8.59 5.18
C ILE A 200 0.67 -7.67 4.23
N TRP A 201 0.34 -6.39 4.17
CA TRP A 201 0.93 -5.49 3.19
C TRP A 201 1.50 -4.22 3.83
N ASP A 202 2.80 -4.00 3.65
CA ASP A 202 3.44 -2.72 4.00
C ASP A 202 2.84 -1.57 3.18
N GLY A 203 2.70 -0.43 3.84
CA GLY A 203 2.18 0.79 3.26
C GLY A 203 2.97 1.39 2.13
N ASP A 204 4.23 1.06 2.05
CA ASP A 204 5.15 1.54 1.03
C ASP A 204 5.27 0.56 -0.17
N ILE A 205 4.63 -0.64 -0.11
CA ILE A 205 4.62 -1.60 -1.23
C ILE A 205 3.68 -1.12 -2.34
N ASN A 206 4.25 -0.89 -3.52
CA ASN A 206 3.54 -0.63 -4.77
C ASN A 206 3.90 -1.76 -5.75
N PRO A 207 3.02 -2.77 -5.92
CA PRO A 207 3.33 -3.96 -6.71
C PRO A 207 3.41 -3.67 -8.21
N GLU A 208 4.12 -4.53 -8.96
CA GLU A 208 4.31 -4.43 -10.40
C GLU A 208 3.54 -5.53 -11.12
N GLY A 209 2.60 -5.12 -11.99
CA GLY A 209 1.73 -6.04 -12.72
C GLY A 209 0.40 -5.43 -13.09
N ILE A 210 -0.68 -6.18 -12.92
CA ILE A 210 -2.05 -5.77 -13.26
C ILE A 210 -2.98 -5.95 -12.07
N ALA A 211 -3.96 -5.05 -11.93
CA ALA A 211 -5.01 -5.18 -10.93
C ALA A 211 -6.37 -4.76 -11.49
N GLY A 212 -7.43 -5.36 -10.95
CA GLY A 212 -8.83 -5.02 -11.20
C GLY A 212 -9.51 -4.66 -9.89
N MET A 213 -10.34 -3.61 -9.91
CA MET A 213 -11.10 -3.15 -8.76
C MET A 213 -12.54 -2.90 -9.19
N LEU A 214 -13.47 -3.59 -8.55
CA LEU A 214 -14.88 -3.44 -8.74
C LEU A 214 -15.50 -2.94 -7.46
N THR A 215 -16.33 -1.91 -7.55
CA THR A 215 -17.14 -1.41 -6.45
C THR A 215 -18.59 -1.34 -6.91
N TYR A 216 -19.50 -1.81 -6.08
CA TYR A 216 -20.94 -1.79 -6.37
C TYR A 216 -21.70 -1.15 -5.22
N ASP A 217 -22.24 0.03 -5.46
CA ASP A 217 -23.11 0.76 -4.54
C ASP A 217 -24.52 0.19 -4.65
N ILE A 218 -24.93 -0.72 -3.75
CA ILE A 218 -26.28 -1.28 -3.72
C ILE A 218 -27.30 -0.18 -3.37
N ASN A 219 -26.94 0.67 -2.43
CA ASN A 219 -27.65 1.89 -2.05
C ASN A 219 -26.65 2.84 -1.34
N GLU A 220 -27.13 3.98 -0.86
CA GLU A 220 -26.32 4.99 -0.16
C GLU A 220 -25.61 4.46 1.11
N ASN A 221 -26.14 3.38 1.71
CA ASN A 221 -25.66 2.82 2.97
C ASN A 221 -24.88 1.51 2.81
N LEU A 222 -24.90 0.88 1.63
CA LEU A 222 -24.30 -0.44 1.43
C LEU A 222 -23.49 -0.46 0.14
N ASN A 223 -22.19 -0.66 0.30
CA ASN A 223 -21.19 -0.77 -0.76
C ASN A 223 -20.51 -2.14 -0.71
N LEU A 224 -20.43 -2.82 -1.84
CA LEU A 224 -19.65 -4.04 -2.03
C LEU A 224 -18.41 -3.73 -2.86
N PHE A 225 -17.34 -4.46 -2.63
CA PHE A 225 -16.15 -4.36 -3.47
C PHE A 225 -15.48 -5.71 -3.70
N VAL A 226 -14.81 -5.81 -4.86
CA VAL A 226 -13.91 -6.92 -5.21
C VAL A 226 -12.64 -6.33 -5.81
N ASN A 227 -11.49 -6.72 -5.27
CA ASN A 227 -10.18 -6.39 -5.79
C ASN A 227 -9.45 -7.67 -6.21
N THR A 228 -8.74 -7.63 -7.31
CA THR A 228 -7.88 -8.71 -7.76
C THR A 228 -6.57 -8.16 -8.30
N GLY A 229 -5.52 -8.96 -8.28
CA GLY A 229 -4.23 -8.56 -8.82
C GLY A 229 -3.32 -9.74 -9.11
N TYR A 230 -2.50 -9.57 -10.14
CA TYR A 230 -1.39 -10.46 -10.47
C TYR A 230 -0.12 -9.63 -10.58
N PHE A 231 0.85 -9.92 -9.72
CA PHE A 231 2.05 -9.13 -9.57
C PHE A 231 3.30 -10.01 -9.65
N ILE A 232 4.27 -9.55 -10.43
CA ILE A 232 5.59 -10.16 -10.55
C ILE A 232 6.45 -9.60 -9.42
N LEU A 233 7.10 -10.47 -8.66
CA LEU A 233 7.99 -10.08 -7.56
C LEU A 233 9.43 -9.93 -8.03
N ASP A 234 9.83 -10.80 -8.96
CA ASP A 234 11.16 -10.77 -9.60
C ASP A 234 11.06 -11.39 -11.00
N GLU A 235 11.74 -10.82 -11.98
CA GLU A 235 11.84 -11.41 -13.32
C GLU A 235 13.04 -12.34 -13.35
N ASN A 236 12.82 -13.60 -13.71
CA ASN A 236 13.84 -14.61 -13.77
C ASN A 236 13.95 -15.20 -15.18
N SER A 237 15.06 -14.90 -15.87
CA SER A 237 15.28 -15.34 -17.25
C SER A 237 15.52 -16.85 -17.39
N GLN A 238 15.75 -17.58 -16.30
CA GLN A 238 16.11 -19.01 -16.32
C GLN A 238 15.04 -19.91 -15.71
N ASN A 239 14.26 -19.41 -14.75
CA ASN A 239 13.25 -20.17 -14.01
C ASN A 239 11.89 -19.46 -14.07
N ALA A 240 10.87 -20.03 -13.45
CA ALA A 240 9.58 -19.38 -13.31
C ALA A 240 9.69 -18.15 -12.42
N ASP A 241 9.08 -17.05 -12.82
CA ASP A 241 9.09 -15.79 -12.08
C ASP A 241 8.36 -15.93 -10.73
N PRO A 242 8.97 -15.51 -9.62
CA PRO A 242 8.26 -15.31 -8.37
C PRO A 242 7.11 -14.32 -8.55
N HIS A 243 5.91 -14.71 -8.14
CA HIS A 243 4.73 -13.87 -8.34
C HIS A 243 3.70 -14.07 -7.23
N VAL A 244 2.76 -13.13 -7.14
CA VAL A 244 1.59 -13.25 -6.28
C VAL A 244 0.32 -12.98 -7.06
N PHE A 245 -0.66 -13.85 -6.91
CA PHE A 245 -2.05 -13.61 -7.26
C PHE A 245 -2.83 -13.31 -5.99
N GLY A 246 -3.67 -12.27 -6.02
CA GLY A 246 -4.55 -11.91 -4.91
C GLY A 246 -5.98 -11.68 -5.37
N ILE A 247 -6.91 -12.09 -4.52
CA ILE A 247 -8.32 -11.74 -4.62
C ILE A 247 -8.83 -11.32 -3.24
N GLN A 248 -9.63 -10.27 -3.21
CA GLN A 248 -10.23 -9.71 -1.99
C GLN A 248 -11.66 -9.31 -2.29
N GLY A 249 -12.59 -9.68 -1.43
CA GLY A 249 -13.97 -9.22 -1.49
C GLY A 249 -14.42 -8.71 -0.12
N GLY A 250 -15.28 -7.71 -0.13
CA GLY A 250 -15.75 -7.14 1.11
C GLY A 250 -16.93 -6.20 0.96
N LEU A 251 -17.32 -5.62 2.08
CA LEU A 251 -18.42 -4.68 2.15
C LEU A 251 -18.16 -3.56 3.18
N HIS A 252 -18.83 -2.44 2.96
CA HIS A 252 -19.01 -1.36 3.93
C HIS A 252 -20.50 -1.10 4.05
N ALA A 253 -21.00 -0.97 5.29
CA ALA A 253 -22.40 -0.70 5.58
C ALA A 253 -22.54 0.37 6.67
N ASP A 254 -23.34 1.40 6.41
CA ASP A 254 -23.81 2.33 7.42
C ASP A 254 -25.19 1.85 7.89
N LEU A 255 -25.22 1.31 9.13
CA LEU A 255 -26.42 0.71 9.71
C LEU A 255 -27.40 1.76 10.24
N SER A 256 -26.86 2.91 10.64
CA SER A 256 -27.58 4.11 11.06
C SER A 256 -26.64 5.32 10.97
N GLU A 257 -27.13 6.51 11.32
CA GLU A 257 -26.31 7.73 11.42
C GLU A 257 -25.08 7.54 12.32
N ASP A 258 -25.22 6.74 13.39
CA ASP A 258 -24.16 6.52 14.38
C ASP A 258 -23.34 5.26 14.13
N TRP A 259 -23.88 4.25 13.49
CA TRP A 259 -23.25 2.93 13.38
C TRP A 259 -22.86 2.59 11.96
N GLY A 260 -21.59 2.27 11.76
CA GLY A 260 -21.07 1.71 10.53
C GLY A 260 -20.24 0.45 10.79
N MET A 261 -20.19 -0.43 9.83
CA MET A 261 -19.36 -1.62 9.88
C MET A 261 -18.82 -1.98 8.50
N GLY A 262 -17.84 -2.83 8.48
CA GLY A 262 -17.34 -3.40 7.24
C GLY A 262 -16.47 -4.61 7.50
N GLY A 263 -16.30 -5.40 6.45
CA GLY A 263 -15.49 -6.59 6.51
C GLY A 263 -14.96 -6.96 5.14
N ARG A 264 -13.86 -7.70 5.13
CA ARG A 264 -13.26 -8.26 3.92
C ARG A 264 -12.73 -9.67 4.18
N ALA A 265 -12.70 -10.47 3.13
CA ALA A 265 -11.94 -11.70 3.06
C ALA A 265 -11.00 -11.62 1.84
N SER A 266 -9.76 -12.08 2.01
CA SER A 266 -8.74 -12.03 0.97
C SER A 266 -8.02 -13.37 0.90
N TYR A 267 -7.63 -13.76 -0.31
CA TYR A 267 -6.73 -14.88 -0.51
C TYR A 267 -5.55 -14.42 -1.38
N TYR A 268 -4.35 -14.72 -0.92
CA TYR A 268 -3.10 -14.39 -1.60
C TYR A 268 -2.32 -15.67 -1.88
N ALA A 269 -1.98 -15.91 -3.13
CA ALA A 269 -1.21 -17.05 -3.56
C ALA A 269 0.16 -16.60 -4.09
N TRP A 270 1.19 -16.67 -3.24
CA TRP A 270 2.57 -16.51 -3.65
C TRP A 270 3.09 -17.82 -4.26
N ARG A 271 3.85 -17.72 -5.35
CA ARG A 271 4.36 -18.87 -6.10
C ARG A 271 5.80 -18.63 -6.53
N SER A 272 6.54 -19.71 -6.65
CA SER A 272 7.93 -19.73 -7.14
C SER A 272 8.88 -18.84 -6.34
N LEU A 273 8.65 -18.68 -5.03
CA LEU A 273 9.40 -17.76 -4.18
C LEU A 273 10.89 -18.14 -4.05
N ASN A 274 11.25 -19.43 -4.20
CA ASN A 274 12.64 -19.89 -4.17
C ASN A 274 13.44 -19.53 -5.43
N ASN A 275 12.81 -19.05 -6.50
CA ASN A 275 13.45 -18.71 -7.76
C ASN A 275 14.10 -17.31 -7.77
N GLY A 276 14.73 -16.90 -6.69
CA GLY A 276 15.49 -15.64 -6.60
C GLY A 276 14.98 -14.65 -5.56
N PHE A 277 13.70 -14.71 -5.19
CA PHE A 277 13.12 -13.75 -4.26
C PHE A 277 13.68 -13.88 -2.83
N PHE A 278 13.80 -15.12 -2.32
CA PHE A 278 14.33 -15.38 -0.98
C PHE A 278 15.87 -15.52 -0.92
N ASN A 279 16.55 -15.65 -2.06
CA ASN A 279 18.02 -15.77 -2.11
C ASN A 279 18.77 -14.49 -1.68
N ARG A 280 18.06 -13.44 -1.31
CA ARG A 280 18.63 -12.12 -0.98
C ARG A 280 18.93 -11.93 0.51
N GLY A 281 18.96 -13.01 1.31
CA GLY A 281 19.51 -12.99 2.69
C GLY A 281 18.63 -12.36 3.77
N GLU A 282 17.39 -11.95 3.46
CA GLU A 282 16.52 -11.30 4.43
C GLU A 282 15.42 -12.25 4.93
N ARG A 283 15.59 -12.78 6.14
CA ARG A 283 14.78 -13.84 6.74
C ARG A 283 13.58 -13.37 7.55
N PHE A 284 13.56 -12.15 7.97
CA PHE A 284 12.48 -11.44 8.70
C PHE A 284 11.58 -12.26 9.64
N GLY A 285 12.04 -13.45 10.09
CA GLY A 285 11.34 -14.28 11.10
C GLY A 285 10.62 -15.51 10.56
N ASN A 286 10.55 -15.76 9.23
CA ASN A 286 10.09 -17.04 8.71
C ASN A 286 11.06 -18.17 9.09
N VAL A 287 10.52 -19.38 9.30
CA VAL A 287 11.32 -20.59 9.55
C VAL A 287 11.93 -21.09 8.24
N GLU A 288 13.22 -21.41 8.26
CA GLU A 288 13.96 -21.94 7.14
C GLU A 288 14.11 -23.46 7.22
N ASP A 289 14.17 -24.11 6.07
CA ASP A 289 14.52 -25.51 5.95
C ASP A 289 15.94 -25.61 5.39
N GLY A 290 16.86 -26.16 6.18
CA GLY A 290 18.20 -26.60 5.83
C GLY A 290 19.04 -25.79 4.85
N LEU A 291 20.35 -25.85 5.03
CA LEU A 291 21.33 -25.36 4.08
C LEU A 291 21.53 -26.42 2.99
N THR A 292 21.08 -26.18 1.77
CA THR A 292 21.60 -26.86 0.59
C THR A 292 22.62 -25.95 -0.10
N ASP A 293 23.85 -26.39 -0.17
CA ASP A 293 24.98 -25.71 -0.84
C ASP A 293 25.28 -24.27 -0.35
N GLY A 294 25.02 -23.99 0.95
CA GLY A 294 25.36 -22.70 1.57
C GLY A 294 24.35 -21.58 1.33
N ALA A 295 23.28 -21.82 0.58
CA ALA A 295 22.16 -20.88 0.47
C ALA A 295 20.99 -21.33 1.33
N PRO A 296 20.41 -20.43 2.16
CA PRO A 296 19.20 -20.73 2.91
C PRO A 296 18.02 -20.91 1.94
N THR A 297 17.39 -22.07 1.96
CA THR A 297 16.12 -22.29 1.25
C THR A 297 14.97 -21.98 2.19
N VAL A 298 14.16 -20.98 1.87
CA VAL A 298 12.89 -20.79 2.54
C VAL A 298 11.97 -21.95 2.12
N ARG A 299 11.37 -22.59 3.09
CA ARG A 299 10.66 -23.86 2.90
C ARG A 299 9.45 -23.79 2.01
N ALA A 300 8.80 -22.65 1.89
CA ALA A 300 7.60 -22.50 1.10
C ALA A 300 7.89 -21.82 -0.24
N ASP A 301 8.24 -22.60 -1.27
CA ASP A 301 8.23 -22.10 -2.67
C ASP A 301 6.84 -21.54 -3.04
N ASN A 302 5.81 -22.06 -2.43
CA ASN A 302 4.42 -21.65 -2.58
C ASN A 302 3.82 -21.35 -1.20
N THR A 303 3.12 -20.23 -1.10
CA THR A 303 2.45 -19.81 0.13
C THR A 303 1.06 -19.27 -0.22
N GLY A 304 0.03 -19.84 0.39
CA GLY A 304 -1.36 -19.40 0.25
C GLY A 304 -1.86 -18.85 1.57
N VAL A 305 -2.15 -17.54 1.64
CA VAL A 305 -2.63 -16.89 2.85
C VAL A 305 -4.08 -16.49 2.72
N LEU A 306 -4.91 -16.99 3.61
CA LEU A 306 -6.28 -16.52 3.83
C LEU A 306 -6.25 -15.41 4.88
N GLU A 307 -6.86 -14.26 4.58
CA GLU A 307 -7.02 -13.14 5.49
C GLU A 307 -8.49 -12.79 5.66
N VAL A 308 -8.89 -12.47 6.89
CA VAL A 308 -10.21 -11.88 7.21
C VAL A 308 -9.96 -10.65 8.08
N ALA A 309 -10.58 -9.54 7.73
CA ALA A 309 -10.51 -8.31 8.52
C ALA A 309 -11.89 -7.65 8.60
N GLY A 310 -12.12 -6.91 9.69
CA GLY A 310 -13.38 -6.21 9.88
C GLY A 310 -13.28 -5.06 10.87
N TYR A 311 -14.30 -4.22 10.85
CA TYR A 311 -14.43 -3.12 11.79
C TYR A 311 -15.88 -2.82 12.14
N VAL A 312 -16.07 -2.20 13.30
CA VAL A 312 -17.31 -1.54 13.72
C VAL A 312 -16.96 -0.11 14.12
N ARG A 313 -17.71 0.86 13.61
CA ARG A 313 -17.59 2.28 13.94
C ARG A 313 -18.84 2.72 14.68
N PHE A 314 -18.65 3.46 15.76
CA PHE A 314 -19.69 4.16 16.49
C PHE A 314 -19.38 5.66 16.53
N SER A 315 -20.28 6.50 16.03
CA SER A 315 -20.12 7.95 15.92
C SER A 315 -21.10 8.75 16.82
N GLY A 316 -21.91 8.06 17.64
CA GLY A 316 -22.94 8.67 18.49
C GLY A 316 -22.38 9.45 19.69
N VAL A 317 -21.07 9.44 19.93
CA VAL A 317 -20.40 10.36 20.87
C VAL A 317 -19.80 11.50 20.05
N GLU A 318 -20.41 12.67 20.15
CA GLU A 318 -19.94 13.87 19.43
C GLU A 318 -18.44 14.08 19.64
N ASP A 319 -17.69 14.32 18.56
CA ASP A 319 -16.24 14.52 18.52
C ASP A 319 -15.35 13.35 18.93
N TRP A 320 -15.92 12.28 19.48
CA TRP A 320 -15.20 11.09 19.94
C TRP A 320 -15.70 9.80 19.30
N PRO A 321 -15.68 9.70 17.95
CA PRO A 321 -16.04 8.45 17.31
C PRO A 321 -15.14 7.31 17.79
N ILE A 322 -15.70 6.12 17.89
CA ILE A 322 -15.02 4.90 18.31
C ILE A 322 -14.95 3.96 17.12
N LEU A 323 -13.77 3.42 16.83
CA LEU A 323 -13.54 2.39 15.83
C LEU A 323 -12.93 1.17 16.52
N LEU A 324 -13.63 0.03 16.48
CA LEU A 324 -13.07 -1.27 16.80
C LEU A 324 -12.73 -1.99 15.51
N TYR A 325 -11.53 -2.57 15.40
CA TYR A 325 -11.10 -3.31 14.22
C TYR A 325 -10.33 -4.56 14.59
N GLY A 326 -10.34 -5.55 13.69
CA GLY A 326 -9.61 -6.79 13.86
C GLY A 326 -9.18 -7.40 12.53
N HIS A 327 -8.09 -8.16 12.59
CA HIS A 327 -7.49 -8.88 11.47
C HIS A 327 -7.13 -10.28 11.92
N TRP A 328 -7.30 -11.25 11.04
CA TRP A 328 -6.85 -12.61 11.20
C TRP A 328 -6.34 -13.12 9.86
N ALA A 329 -5.22 -13.85 9.88
CA ALA A 329 -4.63 -14.44 8.69
C ALA A 329 -4.09 -15.83 9.01
N LYS A 330 -4.16 -16.74 8.04
CA LYS A 330 -3.63 -18.09 8.13
C LYS A 330 -2.96 -18.50 6.82
N ASN A 331 -1.75 -19.00 6.92
CA ASN A 331 -1.06 -19.66 5.83
C ASN A 331 -1.57 -21.09 5.67
N LEU A 332 -2.24 -21.37 4.55
CA LEU A 332 -2.85 -22.67 4.26
C LEU A 332 -1.84 -23.68 3.68
N ASP A 333 -0.69 -23.21 3.20
CA ASP A 333 0.38 -24.00 2.59
C ASP A 333 1.59 -24.13 3.55
N ALA A 334 1.42 -23.80 4.85
CA ALA A 334 2.47 -24.00 5.84
C ALA A 334 2.83 -25.48 5.94
N VAL A 335 4.12 -25.77 5.78
CA VAL A 335 4.63 -27.15 5.79
C VAL A 335 5.42 -27.39 7.07
N SER A 336 5.24 -28.56 7.69
CA SER A 336 6.00 -28.98 8.86
C SER A 336 7.48 -29.18 8.52
N SER A 337 8.35 -28.74 9.43
CA SER A 337 9.78 -28.97 9.33
C SER A 337 10.20 -30.21 10.12
N GLU A 338 10.86 -31.15 9.45
CA GLU A 338 11.51 -32.27 10.17
C GLU A 338 12.61 -31.73 11.09
N LEU A 339 13.22 -30.59 10.75
CA LEU A 339 14.23 -29.91 11.57
C LEU A 339 13.61 -29.06 12.70
N HIS A 340 12.39 -28.60 12.51
CA HIS A 340 11.66 -27.75 13.47
C HIS A 340 10.20 -28.20 13.63
N PRO A 341 9.94 -29.37 14.24
CA PRO A 341 8.58 -29.90 14.40
C PRO A 341 7.61 -28.96 15.11
N ALA A 342 8.13 -28.06 15.95
CA ALA A 342 7.33 -27.04 16.64
C ALA A 342 6.88 -25.90 15.72
N ALA A 343 7.42 -25.76 14.50
CA ALA A 343 7.02 -24.73 13.55
C ALA A 343 5.75 -25.10 12.77
N ASP A 344 5.29 -26.34 12.87
CA ASP A 344 4.10 -26.83 12.19
C ASP A 344 2.82 -26.08 12.56
N GLU A 345 2.79 -25.49 13.75
CA GLU A 345 1.65 -24.76 14.29
C GLU A 345 1.82 -23.23 14.22
N GLU A 346 2.86 -22.74 13.54
CA GLU A 346 3.23 -21.31 13.50
C GLU A 346 2.68 -20.60 12.25
N ASP A 347 1.47 -20.90 11.84
CA ASP A 347 0.87 -20.50 10.56
C ASP A 347 -0.16 -19.36 10.67
N THR A 348 -0.40 -18.85 11.88
CA THR A 348 -1.51 -17.93 12.15
C THR A 348 -1.02 -16.57 12.66
N GLY A 349 -1.60 -15.50 12.13
CA GLY A 349 -1.44 -14.15 12.64
C GLY A 349 -2.78 -13.50 12.95
N TRP A 350 -2.85 -12.70 14.01
CA TRP A 350 -4.04 -11.91 14.32
C TRP A 350 -3.71 -10.61 15.05
N GLY A 351 -4.59 -9.65 14.92
CA GLY A 351 -4.52 -8.36 15.60
C GLY A 351 -5.90 -7.80 15.89
N ILE A 352 -6.03 -7.05 16.95
CA ILE A 352 -7.24 -6.31 17.33
C ILE A 352 -6.84 -4.93 17.83
N GLY A 353 -7.66 -3.93 17.56
CA GLY A 353 -7.40 -2.59 18.05
C GLY A 353 -8.64 -1.74 18.15
N VAL A 354 -8.49 -0.63 18.88
CA VAL A 354 -9.52 0.39 19.04
C VAL A 354 -8.90 1.77 18.80
N GLU A 355 -9.65 2.62 18.11
CA GLU A 355 -9.35 4.05 17.95
C GLU A 355 -10.50 4.87 18.56
N VAL A 356 -10.18 5.99 19.17
CA VAL A 356 -11.15 6.92 19.76
C VAL A 356 -10.76 8.35 19.39
N GLY A 357 -11.73 9.14 18.97
CA GLY A 357 -11.60 10.55 18.67
C GLY A 357 -11.29 10.89 17.22
N ASP A 358 -11.30 12.19 16.94
CA ASP A 358 -11.03 12.77 15.62
C ASP A 358 -9.81 13.70 15.68
N LYS A 359 -8.79 13.38 14.89
CA LYS A 359 -7.55 14.17 14.81
C LYS A 359 -7.73 15.59 14.27
N LYS A 360 -8.81 15.85 13.52
CA LYS A 360 -9.11 17.18 12.99
C LYS A 360 -9.77 18.09 14.02
N LYS A 361 -10.58 17.49 14.92
CA LYS A 361 -11.26 18.25 15.99
C LYS A 361 -10.38 18.40 17.21
N TYR A 362 -9.90 17.31 17.78
CA TYR A 362 -9.05 17.30 18.99
C TYR A 362 -7.83 16.42 18.82
N VAL A 363 -7.98 15.13 19.09
CA VAL A 363 -6.94 14.11 19.01
C VAL A 363 -7.60 12.77 18.65
N LYS A 364 -6.91 11.97 17.88
CA LYS A 364 -7.23 10.55 17.71
C LYS A 364 -6.23 9.74 18.52
N LEU A 365 -6.71 8.87 19.38
CA LEU A 365 -5.94 7.93 20.17
C LEU A 365 -6.26 6.51 19.73
N GLY A 366 -5.31 5.61 19.83
CA GLY A 366 -5.55 4.22 19.50
C GLY A 366 -4.59 3.28 20.22
N VAL A 367 -5.06 2.06 20.40
CA VAL A 367 -4.28 0.94 20.90
C VAL A 367 -4.62 -0.31 20.10
N GLY A 368 -3.61 -1.12 19.81
CA GLY A 368 -3.77 -2.42 19.13
C GLY A 368 -2.83 -3.45 19.75
N TYR A 369 -3.24 -4.71 19.71
CA TYR A 369 -2.42 -5.86 20.05
C TYR A 369 -2.33 -6.79 18.85
N TYR A 370 -1.13 -7.32 18.59
CA TYR A 370 -0.85 -8.22 17.48
C TYR A 370 -0.07 -9.43 17.97
N ARG A 371 -0.38 -10.59 17.38
CA ARG A 371 0.36 -11.84 17.56
C ARG A 371 0.56 -12.45 16.18
N LEU A 372 1.80 -12.52 15.76
CA LEU A 372 2.24 -12.95 14.43
C LEU A 372 3.14 -14.16 14.57
N GLU A 373 2.66 -15.32 14.22
CA GLU A 373 3.46 -16.54 14.19
C GLU A 373 4.48 -16.50 13.04
N ALA A 374 5.47 -17.42 13.08
CA ALA A 374 6.62 -17.35 12.20
C ALA A 374 6.25 -17.43 10.72
N ASN A 375 5.34 -18.32 10.34
CA ASN A 375 5.01 -18.64 8.95
C ASN A 375 3.61 -18.21 8.51
N TYR A 376 2.94 -17.31 9.25
CA TYR A 376 1.59 -16.89 8.90
C TYR A 376 1.50 -16.16 7.54
N SER A 377 2.59 -15.56 7.09
CA SER A 377 2.74 -14.82 5.83
C SER A 377 4.21 -14.75 5.45
N PRO A 378 4.58 -14.57 4.18
CA PRO A 378 5.95 -14.24 3.80
C PRO A 378 6.38 -12.94 4.48
N ALA A 379 7.42 -13.00 5.30
CA ALA A 379 7.83 -11.94 6.23
C ALA A 379 8.33 -10.64 5.55
N GLN A 380 8.55 -10.66 4.24
CA GLN A 380 8.96 -9.49 3.48
C GLN A 380 7.83 -8.50 3.21
N PHE A 381 6.55 -8.87 3.42
CA PHE A 381 5.38 -8.07 3.02
C PHE A 381 4.68 -7.33 4.16
N PRO A 382 4.65 -7.82 5.43
CA PRO A 382 4.08 -7.07 6.55
C PRO A 382 4.70 -5.69 6.72
N ASP A 383 3.92 -4.77 7.30
CA ASP A 383 4.31 -3.37 7.47
C ASP A 383 5.56 -3.24 8.37
N ALA A 384 6.58 -2.58 7.84
CA ALA A 384 7.86 -2.35 8.53
C ALA A 384 7.75 -1.44 9.77
N ASP A 385 6.62 -0.79 9.99
CA ASP A 385 6.37 -0.06 11.24
C ASP A 385 5.92 -1.02 12.36
N LEU A 386 5.18 -2.10 12.03
CA LEU A 386 4.83 -3.13 13.00
C LEU A 386 6.00 -4.13 13.17
N PHE A 387 6.61 -4.17 14.36
CA PHE A 387 7.69 -5.09 14.73
C PHE A 387 8.88 -5.09 13.75
N ASP A 388 9.11 -3.96 13.05
CA ASP A 388 10.10 -3.78 11.96
C ASP A 388 9.89 -4.74 10.77
N GLY A 389 8.65 -5.20 10.55
CA GLY A 389 8.30 -6.14 9.49
C GLY A 389 8.60 -7.59 9.81
N PHE A 390 8.98 -7.93 11.05
CA PHE A 390 9.29 -9.31 11.42
C PHE A 390 8.04 -10.11 11.81
N THR A 391 8.02 -11.36 11.40
CA THR A 391 7.14 -12.42 11.94
C THR A 391 7.72 -13.00 13.24
N ASN A 392 7.08 -14.01 13.84
CA ASN A 392 7.44 -14.57 15.15
C ASN A 392 7.45 -13.51 16.26
N ARG A 393 6.46 -12.61 16.27
CA ARG A 393 6.37 -11.47 17.18
C ARG A 393 4.98 -11.31 17.77
N LYS A 394 4.94 -10.73 18.97
CA LYS A 394 3.70 -10.26 19.61
C LYS A 394 3.95 -8.92 20.28
N GLY A 395 2.89 -8.17 20.51
CA GLY A 395 3.04 -6.92 21.26
C GLY A 395 1.95 -5.91 21.04
N TRP A 396 2.18 -4.72 21.58
CA TRP A 396 1.22 -3.63 21.59
C TRP A 396 1.69 -2.48 20.71
N THR A 397 0.72 -1.80 20.12
CA THR A 397 0.89 -0.52 19.47
C THR A 397 0.00 0.50 20.16
N VAL A 398 0.58 1.60 20.65
CA VAL A 398 -0.15 2.72 21.27
C VAL A 398 0.17 3.97 20.47
N TYR A 399 -0.84 4.71 20.03
CA TYR A 399 -0.62 5.86 19.16
C TYR A 399 -1.60 6.99 19.40
N GLY A 400 -1.15 8.19 19.07
CA GLY A 400 -1.97 9.38 19.05
C GLY A 400 -1.61 10.27 17.87
N SER A 401 -2.59 10.98 17.30
CA SER A 401 -2.35 11.96 16.25
C SER A 401 -3.31 13.13 16.33
N ARG A 402 -2.83 14.31 15.90
CA ARG A 402 -3.61 15.55 15.81
C ARG A 402 -3.22 16.33 14.56
N GLN A 403 -4.19 16.90 13.91
CA GLN A 403 -3.97 17.92 12.89
C GLN A 403 -3.70 19.26 13.61
N ILE A 404 -2.44 19.70 13.58
CA ILE A 404 -1.98 20.91 14.29
C ILE A 404 -2.15 22.18 13.47
N LEU A 405 -2.14 22.06 12.13
CA LEU A 405 -2.39 23.13 11.16
C LEU A 405 -3.13 22.52 9.95
N PRO A 406 -3.74 23.30 9.06
CA PRO A 406 -4.24 22.78 7.79
C PRO A 406 -3.20 21.91 7.10
N ASN A 407 -3.60 20.73 6.65
CA ASN A 407 -2.75 19.73 5.97
C ASN A 407 -1.51 19.26 6.76
N THR A 408 -1.37 19.62 8.06
CA THR A 408 -0.23 19.29 8.90
C THR A 408 -0.65 18.44 10.08
N GLU A 409 -0.12 17.21 10.18
CA GLU A 409 -0.40 16.23 11.23
C GLU A 409 0.85 16.04 12.09
N PHE A 410 0.66 16.06 13.41
CA PHE A 410 1.62 15.54 14.39
C PHE A 410 1.14 14.19 14.90
N ALA A 411 2.04 13.20 14.98
CA ALA A 411 1.69 11.86 15.46
C ALA A 411 2.81 11.26 16.30
N VAL A 412 2.42 10.47 17.29
CA VAL A 412 3.32 9.67 18.13
C VAL A 412 2.84 8.24 18.12
N THR A 413 3.75 7.29 17.94
CA THR A 413 3.44 5.85 18.02
C THR A 413 4.51 5.14 18.84
N LEU A 414 4.07 4.30 19.77
CA LEU A 414 4.89 3.39 20.56
C LEU A 414 4.57 1.96 20.14
N PHE A 415 5.59 1.18 19.86
CA PHE A 415 5.51 -0.24 19.59
C PHE A 415 6.26 -0.98 20.71
N PHE A 416 5.58 -1.92 21.35
CA PHE A 416 6.14 -2.86 22.31
C PHE A 416 6.18 -4.21 21.60
N SER A 417 7.36 -4.80 21.46
CA SER A 417 7.56 -5.99 20.63
C SER A 417 8.37 -7.02 21.37
N ASP A 418 7.75 -8.15 21.64
CA ASP A 418 8.38 -9.32 22.22
C ASP A 418 8.48 -10.44 21.17
N GLU A 419 9.49 -11.27 21.29
CA GLU A 419 9.55 -12.48 20.49
C GLU A 419 8.46 -13.46 20.94
N LEU A 420 7.78 -14.11 19.98
CA LEU A 420 6.70 -15.03 20.30
C LEU A 420 7.24 -16.37 20.81
N ARG A 421 8.21 -16.95 20.10
CA ARG A 421 8.94 -18.15 20.50
C ARG A 421 10.42 -17.87 20.52
N ALA A 422 11.09 -18.31 21.59
CA ALA A 422 12.53 -18.25 21.69
C ALA A 422 13.15 -18.96 20.49
N SER A 423 13.99 -18.25 19.73
CA SER A 423 14.75 -18.85 18.67
C SER A 423 15.63 -19.97 19.24
N THR A 424 15.58 -21.16 18.60
CA THR A 424 16.59 -22.19 18.83
C THR A 424 17.97 -21.68 18.40
N PRO A 425 19.09 -22.33 18.83
CA PRO A 425 20.43 -21.92 18.42
C PRO A 425 20.64 -21.83 16.89
N ASP A 426 19.79 -22.50 16.12
CA ASP A 426 19.80 -22.54 14.65
C ASP A 426 19.02 -21.36 14.01
N PHE A 427 18.11 -20.73 14.77
CA PHE A 427 17.59 -19.41 14.42
C PHE A 427 18.70 -18.40 14.69
N GLU A 428 19.26 -17.86 13.64
CA GLU A 428 20.37 -16.93 13.75
C GLU A 428 20.16 -15.89 14.84
N ARG A 429 21.22 -15.65 15.61
CA ARG A 429 21.41 -14.55 16.55
C ARG A 429 21.28 -13.19 15.86
N SER A 430 20.24 -13.01 15.06
CA SER A 430 20.00 -11.74 14.43
C SER A 430 19.44 -10.81 15.48
N VAL A 431 19.83 -9.59 15.41
CA VAL A 431 19.31 -8.44 16.16
C VAL A 431 17.77 -8.32 16.05
N ALA A 432 17.19 -9.01 15.10
CA ALA A 432 15.76 -9.16 14.89
C ALA A 432 15.01 -9.76 16.09
N ASN A 433 15.68 -10.55 16.92
CA ASN A 433 15.04 -11.36 17.96
C ASN A 433 15.03 -10.70 19.35
N ALA A 434 15.65 -9.54 19.53
CA ALA A 434 15.60 -8.83 20.80
C ALA A 434 14.20 -8.25 21.06
N ASP A 435 13.73 -8.37 22.30
CA ASP A 435 12.57 -7.62 22.75
C ASP A 435 12.88 -6.13 22.73
N ARG A 436 11.90 -5.32 22.33
CA ARG A 436 12.18 -3.91 22.10
C ARG A 436 10.96 -3.02 22.25
N ILE A 437 11.25 -1.77 22.58
CA ILE A 437 10.32 -0.66 22.48
C ILE A 437 10.81 0.26 21.36
N ARG A 438 9.92 0.66 20.45
CA ARG A 438 10.19 1.64 19.41
C ARG A 438 9.23 2.81 19.55
N LEU A 439 9.76 4.02 19.65
CA LEU A 439 9.02 5.27 19.59
C LEU A 439 9.20 5.87 18.19
N GLN A 440 8.11 6.30 17.60
CA GLN A 440 8.10 7.16 16.41
C GLN A 440 7.38 8.46 16.72
N THR A 441 7.98 9.58 16.32
CA THR A 441 7.38 10.92 16.37
C THR A 441 7.42 11.51 14.98
N ASP A 442 6.26 11.81 14.42
CA ASP A 442 6.08 12.26 13.04
C ASP A 442 5.50 13.68 12.96
N ILE A 443 6.07 14.50 12.09
CA ILE A 443 5.39 15.66 11.51
C ILE A 443 5.20 15.36 10.02
N LYS A 444 3.95 15.42 9.54
CA LYS A 444 3.58 15.11 8.18
C LYS A 444 2.75 16.23 7.57
N VAL A 445 3.20 16.73 6.44
CA VAL A 445 2.51 17.76 5.63
C VAL A 445 2.01 17.14 4.34
N LYS A 446 0.81 17.52 3.91
CA LYS A 446 0.25 17.13 2.59
C LYS A 446 0.05 18.38 1.74
N PHE A 447 0.24 18.25 0.45
CA PHE A 447 0.03 19.33 -0.54
C PHE A 447 -0.49 18.77 -1.84
#